data_3ec0629ca731093a9a3dfaddfaa11881
#
_entry.id   3ec0629ca731093a9a3dfaddfaa11881
#
_cell.length_a   1.000
_cell.length_b   1.000
_cell.length_c   1.000
_cell.angle_alpha   90.00
_cell.angle_beta   90.00
_cell.angle_gamma   90.00
#
_symmetry.space_group_name_H-M   'P 1'
#
loop_
_entity.id
_entity.type
_entity.pdbx_description
1 polymer ?
#
loop_
_entity_poly.entity_id
_entity_poly.type
_entity_poly.pdbx_seq_one_letter_code
_entity_poly.pdbx_strand_id
1 'polypeptide(L)'
;MIYECHIGMSSEEGKVSSYREFQETVLPRIIDLGYNAIQIMAIQEHPYYGSFGYHVSSFFAPSSRFGTPDELKALIDAAHASGIKVIMDLVHSHAVRNEVEGLACYDGSRTLFFHEGPRGDHPAWDSLCFDYGRNNVIHFLLSNCKYWLEVFQFDGFRFDGVSSMLYYNHGLGECFTSYSDYFNGHQDADAMAYLTLANKLIHSVYPDAITIAEEVSGMPGLAAPIEDGGFGFDYRLSMNIPDFWTKLITDHPDEEWSPGAIWHELTNRREDEKTISYAESHDQALVGDKTLIFRLADADMYWHMSRSSRTLITDRAIALDKLIRLATATTMNGGYLNFMGNEFGHPEWIDFPREGNGWSYHYARRQWSLADNADLLYHDLQEFDRAMVRFIDSVKTFNLLHIEQYHIHEEDKTLAFGRGDYLFVFNFHPTRSHVDYPINVPEGAYTVVIDTDCKAFGGYGLIDDSLIYATQPAEKAGTAACPALAPLRLYLPARTALVLKRNTNN
;
A
#
# COMPACT_ATOMS: atom_id res chain seq x y z
N MET A 1 2.74 -6.22 6.96
CA MET A 1 1.37 -5.76 6.61
C MET A 1 1.22 -4.36 7.20
N ILE A 2 1.16 -3.34 6.34
CA ILE A 2 1.20 -1.91 6.70
C ILE A 2 -0.21 -1.32 6.60
N TYR A 3 -0.63 -0.62 7.64
CA TYR A 3 -1.86 0.17 7.66
C TYR A 3 -1.49 1.65 7.54
N GLU A 4 -1.69 2.24 6.37
CA GLU A 4 -1.47 3.66 6.14
C GLU A 4 -2.65 4.46 6.71
N CYS A 5 -2.37 5.53 7.44
CA CYS A 5 -3.40 6.31 8.10
C CYS A 5 -3.04 7.79 8.24
N HIS A 6 -4.07 8.63 8.31
CA HIS A 6 -3.97 10.04 8.65
C HIS A 6 -4.68 10.32 9.98
N ILE A 7 -3.96 10.82 10.96
CA ILE A 7 -4.49 11.03 12.32
C ILE A 7 -5.75 11.91 12.30
N GLY A 8 -5.68 13.06 11.67
CA GLY A 8 -6.75 14.06 11.71
C GLY A 8 -8.07 13.64 11.06
N MET A 9 -8.03 12.73 10.06
CA MET A 9 -9.25 12.25 9.38
C MET A 9 -9.78 10.92 9.94
N SER A 10 -9.26 10.45 11.05
CA SER A 10 -9.60 9.14 11.62
C SER A 10 -10.92 9.11 12.38
N SER A 11 -11.52 10.26 12.68
CA SER A 11 -12.85 10.35 13.30
C SER A 11 -13.97 10.17 12.27
N GLU A 12 -15.11 9.66 12.69
CA GLU A 12 -16.37 9.71 11.91
C GLU A 12 -17.03 11.09 11.98
N GLU A 13 -16.77 11.83 13.03
CA GLU A 13 -17.24 13.22 13.18
C GLU A 13 -16.49 14.15 12.22
N GLY A 14 -17.17 15.19 11.73
CA GLY A 14 -16.60 16.21 10.86
C GLY A 14 -15.67 17.16 11.61
N LYS A 15 -14.57 16.67 12.13
CA LYS A 15 -13.56 17.40 12.89
C LYS A 15 -12.15 16.86 12.63
N VAL A 16 -11.15 17.57 13.11
CA VAL A 16 -9.78 17.01 13.21
C VAL A 16 -9.71 16.10 14.42
N SER A 17 -9.34 14.83 14.22
CA SER A 17 -9.10 13.87 15.29
C SER A 17 -7.71 14.05 15.92
N SER A 18 -7.56 13.60 17.16
CA SER A 18 -6.31 13.71 17.92
C SER A 18 -5.53 12.39 17.98
N TYR A 19 -4.24 12.47 18.40
CA TYR A 19 -3.41 11.29 18.69
C TYR A 19 -4.10 10.38 19.71
N ARG A 20 -4.71 10.96 20.75
CA ARG A 20 -5.44 10.22 21.79
C ARG A 20 -6.67 9.52 21.22
N GLU A 21 -7.50 10.23 20.47
CA GLU A 21 -8.69 9.63 19.84
C GLU A 21 -8.31 8.49 18.89
N PHE A 22 -7.26 8.68 18.09
CA PHE A 22 -6.74 7.61 17.24
C PHE A 22 -6.28 6.39 18.05
N GLN A 23 -5.52 6.61 19.14
CA GLN A 23 -5.07 5.56 20.03
C GLN A 23 -6.26 4.78 20.64
N GLU A 24 -7.30 5.47 21.06
CA GLU A 24 -8.45 4.87 21.75
C GLU A 24 -9.44 4.18 20.79
N THR A 25 -9.57 4.66 19.55
CA THR A 25 -10.66 4.21 18.65
C THR A 25 -10.17 3.47 17.41
N VAL A 26 -9.05 3.87 16.80
CA VAL A 26 -8.57 3.30 15.52
C VAL A 26 -7.48 2.26 15.74
N LEU A 27 -6.52 2.50 16.64
CA LEU A 27 -5.48 1.51 16.95
C LEU A 27 -6.05 0.13 17.32
N PRO A 28 -7.10 -0.01 18.14
CA PRO A 28 -7.72 -1.31 18.43
C PRO A 28 -8.28 -2.01 17.17
N ARG A 29 -8.80 -1.25 16.20
CA ARG A 29 -9.30 -1.80 14.92
C ARG A 29 -8.15 -2.36 14.09
N ILE A 30 -7.03 -1.63 14.01
CA ILE A 30 -5.83 -2.06 13.28
C ILE A 30 -5.28 -3.37 13.86
N ILE A 31 -5.22 -3.47 15.19
CA ILE A 31 -4.81 -4.68 15.91
C ILE A 31 -5.75 -5.85 15.59
N ASP A 32 -7.06 -5.60 15.64
CA ASP A 32 -8.08 -6.63 15.38
C ASP A 32 -8.04 -7.11 13.91
N LEU A 33 -7.75 -6.23 12.96
CA LEU A 33 -7.56 -6.61 11.56
C LEU A 33 -6.30 -7.47 11.33
N GLY A 34 -5.28 -7.35 12.20
CA GLY A 34 -4.06 -8.15 12.12
C GLY A 34 -2.90 -7.47 11.40
N TYR A 35 -2.98 -6.16 11.13
CA TYR A 35 -1.84 -5.40 10.63
C TYR A 35 -0.75 -5.31 11.69
N ASN A 36 0.52 -5.36 11.28
CA ASN A 36 1.68 -5.39 12.17
C ASN A 36 2.58 -4.14 12.04
N ALA A 37 2.20 -3.20 11.19
CA ALA A 37 2.82 -1.88 11.10
C ALA A 37 1.77 -0.81 10.78
N ILE A 38 1.96 0.39 11.31
CA ILE A 38 1.21 1.59 10.97
C ILE A 38 2.15 2.53 10.22
N GLN A 39 1.74 3.08 9.08
CA GLN A 39 2.40 4.19 8.40
C GLN A 39 1.57 5.45 8.61
N ILE A 40 2.07 6.36 9.44
CA ILE A 40 1.39 7.62 9.73
C ILE A 40 1.79 8.64 8.66
N MET A 41 0.82 9.10 7.86
CA MET A 41 1.00 10.17 6.88
C MET A 41 1.54 11.43 7.54
N ALA A 42 2.29 12.24 6.76
CA ALA A 42 3.05 13.41 7.17
C ALA A 42 2.49 14.17 8.38
N ILE A 43 3.11 13.96 9.56
CA ILE A 43 2.70 14.57 10.84
C ILE A 43 3.65 15.66 11.32
N GLN A 44 4.67 16.01 10.56
CA GLN A 44 5.49 17.18 10.86
C GLN A 44 4.62 18.44 10.83
N GLU A 45 4.95 19.45 11.64
CA GLU A 45 4.12 20.65 11.75
C GLU A 45 3.99 21.36 10.39
N HIS A 46 2.76 21.71 10.05
CA HIS A 46 2.40 22.31 8.77
C HIS A 46 1.32 23.39 8.96
N PRO A 47 1.37 24.52 8.25
CA PRO A 47 0.46 25.64 8.45
C PRO A 47 -0.93 25.40 7.85
N TYR A 48 -1.00 24.55 6.80
CA TYR A 48 -2.23 24.35 6.03
C TYR A 48 -2.71 22.90 6.10
N TYR A 49 -3.86 22.67 6.71
CA TYR A 49 -4.43 21.32 6.90
C TYR A 49 -4.75 20.63 5.55
N GLY A 50 -5.18 21.40 4.55
CA GLY A 50 -5.46 20.91 3.20
C GLY A 50 -4.23 20.41 2.43
N SER A 51 -3.02 20.55 2.97
CA SER A 51 -1.80 19.93 2.42
C SER A 51 -1.62 18.47 2.84
N PHE A 52 -2.53 17.90 3.60
CA PHE A 52 -2.45 16.53 4.17
C PHE A 52 -1.22 16.33 5.08
N GLY A 53 -0.49 17.39 5.43
CA GLY A 53 0.78 17.36 6.17
C GLY A 53 2.02 17.47 5.30
N TYR A 54 1.89 17.45 3.96
CA TYR A 54 3.05 17.46 3.06
C TYR A 54 3.68 18.84 2.83
N HIS A 55 3.06 19.94 3.27
CA HIS A 55 3.65 21.27 3.27
C HIS A 55 4.28 21.61 4.63
N VAL A 56 5.39 20.93 4.94
CA VAL A 56 6.07 21.02 6.23
C VAL A 56 6.68 22.39 6.46
N SER A 57 6.42 22.99 7.64
CA SER A 57 7.01 24.25 8.10
C SER A 57 8.02 24.04 9.22
N SER A 58 7.78 23.10 10.13
CA SER A 58 8.68 22.80 11.25
C SER A 58 9.01 21.31 11.30
N PHE A 59 10.23 20.96 10.92
CA PHE A 59 10.67 19.58 10.74
C PHE A 59 10.88 18.81 12.06
N PHE A 60 11.13 19.52 13.16
CA PHE A 60 11.41 18.93 14.48
C PHE A 60 10.21 19.01 15.45
N ALA A 61 9.01 19.28 14.94
CA ALA A 61 7.81 19.31 15.75
C ALA A 61 6.71 18.46 15.11
N PRO A 62 6.00 17.62 15.90
CA PRO A 62 4.77 17.01 15.43
C PRO A 62 3.68 18.07 15.30
N SER A 63 2.71 17.84 14.40
CA SER A 63 1.63 18.76 14.18
C SER A 63 0.80 18.98 15.45
N SER A 64 0.71 20.23 15.87
CA SER A 64 -0.09 20.68 17.01
C SER A 64 -1.61 20.51 16.80
N ARG A 65 -2.04 20.29 15.54
CA ARG A 65 -3.44 20.03 15.18
C ARG A 65 -3.97 18.75 15.79
N PHE A 66 -3.10 17.75 15.97
CA PHE A 66 -3.49 16.42 16.43
C PHE A 66 -3.25 16.21 17.93
N GLY A 67 -2.66 17.18 18.61
CA GLY A 67 -2.38 17.11 20.03
C GLY A 67 -0.95 17.50 20.41
N THR A 68 -0.51 17.02 21.56
CA THR A 68 0.82 17.31 22.10
C THR A 68 1.86 16.28 21.66
N PRO A 69 3.18 16.61 21.73
CA PRO A 69 4.25 15.63 21.52
C PRO A 69 4.16 14.42 22.44
N ASP A 70 3.72 14.60 23.68
CA ASP A 70 3.56 13.50 24.63
C ASP A 70 2.40 12.57 24.26
N GLU A 71 1.33 13.09 23.67
CA GLU A 71 0.23 12.27 23.16
C GLU A 71 0.67 11.43 21.95
N LEU A 72 1.52 11.97 21.05
CA LEU A 72 2.12 11.19 19.98
C LEU A 72 3.02 10.07 20.51
N LYS A 73 3.86 10.37 21.52
CA LYS A 73 4.68 9.33 22.16
C LYS A 73 3.84 8.26 22.83
N ALA A 74 2.74 8.63 23.47
CA ALA A 74 1.81 7.68 24.08
C ALA A 74 1.14 6.77 23.03
N LEU A 75 0.79 7.31 21.87
CA LEU A 75 0.26 6.53 20.74
C LEU A 75 1.31 5.51 20.24
N ILE A 76 2.56 5.94 20.04
CA ILE A 76 3.65 5.06 19.61
C ILE A 76 3.91 3.96 20.64
N ASP A 77 3.97 4.32 21.92
CA ASP A 77 4.14 3.35 23.03
C ASP A 77 3.00 2.31 23.06
N ALA A 78 1.75 2.75 22.88
CA ALA A 78 0.61 1.85 22.82
C ALA A 78 0.65 0.91 21.61
N ALA A 79 1.10 1.39 20.44
CA ALA A 79 1.31 0.57 19.26
C ALA A 79 2.40 -0.48 19.52
N HIS A 80 3.54 -0.10 20.08
CA HIS A 80 4.63 -0.99 20.44
C HIS A 80 4.21 -2.04 21.49
N ALA A 81 3.45 -1.64 22.50
CA ALA A 81 2.91 -2.56 23.50
C ALA A 81 2.00 -3.64 22.87
N SER A 82 1.43 -3.35 21.71
CA SER A 82 0.60 -4.27 20.93
C SER A 82 1.38 -5.03 19.85
N GLY A 83 2.70 -4.86 19.78
CA GLY A 83 3.57 -5.49 18.77
C GLY A 83 3.48 -4.87 17.37
N ILE A 84 2.95 -3.64 17.26
CA ILE A 84 2.83 -2.91 16.00
C ILE A 84 4.00 -1.93 15.85
N LYS A 85 4.68 -1.99 14.72
CA LYS A 85 5.69 -1.01 14.33
C LYS A 85 5.04 0.28 13.82
N VAL A 86 5.71 1.41 14.06
CA VAL A 86 5.21 2.74 13.63
C VAL A 86 6.21 3.39 12.69
N ILE A 87 5.80 3.56 11.44
CA ILE A 87 6.55 4.19 10.35
C ILE A 87 6.04 5.61 10.17
N MET A 88 6.94 6.57 10.07
CA MET A 88 6.60 7.96 9.80
C MET A 88 6.75 8.28 8.32
N ASP A 89 5.78 8.97 7.74
CA ASP A 89 5.92 9.58 6.43
C ASP A 89 6.76 10.85 6.54
N LEU A 90 7.94 10.83 5.93
CA LEU A 90 8.99 11.84 6.10
C LEU A 90 9.15 12.68 4.83
N VAL A 91 8.82 13.96 4.91
CA VAL A 91 8.90 14.90 3.80
C VAL A 91 10.25 15.60 3.81
N HIS A 92 11.23 15.06 3.09
CA HIS A 92 12.55 15.67 2.88
C HIS A 92 12.79 16.08 1.41
N SER A 93 11.80 15.87 0.55
CA SER A 93 11.82 16.28 -0.86
C SER A 93 11.64 17.79 -1.03
N HIS A 94 10.91 18.45 -0.12
CA HIS A 94 10.56 19.85 -0.22
C HIS A 94 10.13 20.46 1.12
N ALA A 95 9.91 21.78 1.15
CA ALA A 95 9.32 22.50 2.27
C ALA A 95 8.29 23.52 1.78
N VAL A 96 7.36 23.91 2.65
CA VAL A 96 6.38 24.96 2.34
C VAL A 96 7.03 26.31 2.09
N ARG A 97 6.47 27.10 1.17
CA ARG A 97 6.86 28.51 0.90
C ARG A 97 6.32 29.46 1.98
N ASN A 98 6.64 29.22 3.23
CA ASN A 98 6.20 30.07 4.33
C ASN A 98 7.41 30.76 4.97
N GLU A 99 7.43 32.10 4.90
CA GLU A 99 8.53 32.93 5.42
C GLU A 99 8.37 33.25 6.91
N VAL A 100 7.16 33.03 7.48
CA VAL A 100 6.82 33.40 8.87
C VAL A 100 6.92 32.20 9.79
N GLU A 101 6.34 31.06 9.39
CA GLU A 101 6.26 29.83 10.20
C GLU A 101 7.19 28.73 9.70
N GLY A 102 7.83 28.91 8.53
CA GLY A 102 8.66 27.91 7.88
C GLY A 102 10.12 28.33 7.70
N LEU A 103 10.81 27.56 6.86
CA LEU A 103 12.25 27.76 6.58
C LEU A 103 12.53 28.70 5.44
N ALA A 104 11.52 29.23 4.74
CA ALA A 104 11.66 29.93 3.47
C ALA A 104 12.57 31.18 3.55
N CYS A 105 12.62 31.86 4.70
CA CYS A 105 13.45 33.04 4.91
C CYS A 105 14.03 33.06 6.36
N TYR A 106 14.48 31.92 6.84
CA TYR A 106 14.83 31.72 8.26
C TYR A 106 15.96 32.64 8.76
N ASP A 107 16.97 32.92 7.92
CA ASP A 107 18.09 33.81 8.22
C ASP A 107 17.98 35.18 7.52
N GLY A 108 16.83 35.49 6.92
CA GLY A 108 16.61 36.65 6.09
C GLY A 108 16.93 36.43 4.60
N SER A 109 17.36 35.22 4.22
CA SER A 109 17.57 34.80 2.84
C SER A 109 16.80 33.53 2.52
N ARG A 110 16.49 33.30 1.23
CA ARG A 110 15.90 32.02 0.77
C ARG A 110 16.92 30.89 0.62
N THR A 111 18.20 31.22 0.65
CA THR A 111 19.27 30.31 0.24
C THR A 111 19.95 29.59 1.40
N LEU A 112 19.48 29.75 2.64
CA LEU A 112 20.04 29.02 3.78
C LEU A 112 19.86 27.50 3.61
N PHE A 113 18.66 27.09 3.22
CA PHE A 113 18.29 25.68 3.05
C PHE A 113 18.03 25.27 1.61
N PHE A 114 17.64 26.19 0.75
CA PHE A 114 17.12 25.91 -0.58
C PHE A 114 18.05 26.38 -1.68
N HIS A 115 17.92 25.78 -2.86
CA HIS A 115 18.66 26.22 -4.04
C HIS A 115 18.36 27.68 -4.41
N GLU A 116 19.32 28.33 -5.01
CA GLU A 116 19.16 29.66 -5.56
C GLU A 116 18.42 29.61 -6.91
N GLY A 117 17.63 30.67 -7.17
CA GLY A 117 16.92 30.83 -8.44
C GLY A 117 15.82 29.76 -8.68
N PRO A 118 15.49 29.47 -9.95
CA PRO A 118 14.37 28.58 -10.30
C PRO A 118 14.50 27.14 -9.80
N ARG A 119 15.74 26.66 -9.57
CA ARG A 119 15.98 25.32 -9.01
C ARG A 119 15.47 25.19 -7.59
N GLY A 120 15.33 26.29 -6.87
CA GLY A 120 14.80 26.31 -5.51
C GLY A 120 13.28 26.24 -5.43
N ASP A 121 12.58 26.26 -6.57
CA ASP A 121 11.12 26.26 -6.64
C ASP A 121 10.61 24.97 -7.30
N HIS A 122 9.77 24.21 -6.58
CA HIS A 122 9.13 23.02 -7.15
C HIS A 122 7.94 23.43 -8.03
N PRO A 123 7.97 23.16 -9.35
CA PRO A 123 6.99 23.75 -10.28
C PRO A 123 5.58 23.17 -10.14
N ALA A 124 5.45 21.92 -9.64
CA ALA A 124 4.16 21.24 -9.52
C ALA A 124 3.54 21.36 -8.12
N TRP A 125 4.36 21.56 -7.06
CA TRP A 125 3.89 21.46 -5.67
C TRP A 125 3.85 22.79 -4.91
N ASP A 126 4.14 23.90 -5.58
CA ASP A 126 4.24 25.23 -4.96
C ASP A 126 5.06 25.24 -3.66
N SER A 127 6.22 24.62 -3.69
CA SER A 127 7.10 24.38 -2.55
C SER A 127 8.55 24.74 -2.87
N LEU A 128 9.44 24.63 -1.86
CA LEU A 128 10.86 24.93 -1.98
C LEU A 128 11.69 23.65 -1.94
N CYS A 129 12.69 23.55 -2.83
CA CYS A 129 13.58 22.40 -2.96
C CYS A 129 14.87 22.60 -2.18
N PHE A 130 15.23 21.66 -1.31
CA PHE A 130 16.46 21.68 -0.53
C PHE A 130 17.71 21.61 -1.41
N ASP A 131 18.76 22.33 -0.99
CA ASP A 131 20.09 22.25 -1.60
C ASP A 131 20.92 21.17 -0.87
N TYR A 132 20.79 19.92 -1.30
CA TYR A 132 21.45 18.75 -0.70
C TYR A 132 22.99 18.81 -0.87
N GLY A 133 23.55 19.71 -1.67
CA GLY A 133 24.98 19.94 -1.78
C GLY A 133 25.58 20.74 -0.62
N ARG A 134 24.76 21.29 0.27
CA ARG A 134 25.20 22.08 1.42
C ARG A 134 25.32 21.27 2.69
N ASN A 135 26.46 21.32 3.35
CA ASN A 135 26.71 20.58 4.58
C ASN A 135 25.70 20.91 5.70
N ASN A 136 25.29 22.16 5.85
CA ASN A 136 24.28 22.55 6.85
C ASN A 136 22.91 21.95 6.57
N VAL A 137 22.51 21.82 5.29
CA VAL A 137 21.26 21.20 4.88
C VAL A 137 21.29 19.69 5.15
N ILE A 138 22.38 19.01 4.74
CA ILE A 138 22.56 17.59 5.04
C ILE A 138 22.52 17.35 6.55
N HIS A 139 23.24 18.14 7.35
CA HIS A 139 23.22 18.04 8.81
C HIS A 139 21.82 18.23 9.39
N PHE A 140 21.06 19.21 8.90
CA PHE A 140 19.70 19.47 9.31
C PHE A 140 18.78 18.26 9.07
N LEU A 141 18.78 17.74 7.83
CA LEU A 141 17.93 16.63 7.43
C LEU A 141 18.33 15.30 8.10
N LEU A 142 19.63 15.01 8.20
CA LEU A 142 20.13 13.83 8.94
C LEU A 142 19.82 13.90 10.43
N SER A 143 19.95 15.08 11.04
CA SER A 143 19.57 15.29 12.44
C SER A 143 18.07 15.10 12.64
N ASN A 144 17.27 15.44 11.65
CA ASN A 144 15.83 15.22 11.68
C ASN A 144 15.46 13.73 11.66
N CYS A 145 16.08 12.91 10.81
CA CYS A 145 15.91 11.46 10.86
C CYS A 145 16.27 10.91 12.25
N LYS A 146 17.44 11.28 12.78
CA LYS A 146 17.89 10.84 14.11
C LYS A 146 16.93 11.26 15.22
N TYR A 147 16.41 12.50 15.18
CA TYR A 147 15.47 13.03 16.15
C TYR A 147 14.19 12.21 16.24
N TRP A 148 13.56 11.88 15.12
CA TRP A 148 12.33 11.10 15.12
C TRP A 148 12.54 9.66 15.61
N LEU A 149 13.69 9.06 15.30
CA LEU A 149 14.05 7.72 15.83
C LEU A 149 14.32 7.74 17.34
N GLU A 150 15.14 8.69 17.84
CA GLU A 150 15.58 8.66 19.23
C GLU A 150 14.57 9.29 20.19
N VAL A 151 13.87 10.37 19.79
CA VAL A 151 12.98 11.14 20.68
C VAL A 151 11.57 10.59 20.67
N PHE A 152 11.08 10.17 19.51
CA PHE A 152 9.72 9.63 19.35
C PHE A 152 9.69 8.11 19.19
N GLN A 153 10.83 7.48 18.92
CA GLN A 153 10.96 6.02 18.77
C GLN A 153 10.14 5.45 17.62
N PHE A 154 10.09 6.17 16.49
CA PHE A 154 9.58 5.59 15.25
C PHE A 154 10.45 4.40 14.81
N ASP A 155 9.83 3.39 14.21
CA ASP A 155 10.52 2.21 13.69
C ASP A 155 11.07 2.40 12.28
N GLY A 156 10.93 3.58 11.72
CA GLY A 156 11.44 3.90 10.39
C GLY A 156 10.63 4.94 9.65
N PHE A 157 10.89 5.04 8.34
CA PHE A 157 10.35 6.11 7.51
C PHE A 157 9.89 5.62 6.14
N ARG A 158 8.81 6.21 5.65
CA ARG A 158 8.53 6.31 4.23
C ARG A 158 8.99 7.69 3.77
N PHE A 159 9.93 7.75 2.83
CA PHE A 159 10.41 8.99 2.23
C PHE A 159 9.49 9.41 1.10
N ASP A 160 8.86 10.57 1.29
CA ASP A 160 7.96 11.20 0.34
C ASP A 160 8.70 11.80 -0.84
N GLY A 161 8.17 11.62 -2.06
CA GLY A 161 8.60 12.32 -3.25
C GLY A 161 10.05 12.05 -3.66
N VAL A 162 10.58 10.85 -3.47
CA VAL A 162 11.98 10.52 -3.80
C VAL A 162 12.29 10.76 -5.27
N SER A 163 11.36 10.50 -6.20
CA SER A 163 11.54 10.84 -7.62
C SER A 163 11.85 12.32 -7.82
N SER A 164 11.17 13.20 -7.08
CA SER A 164 11.41 14.65 -7.13
C SER A 164 12.82 15.04 -6.64
N MET A 165 13.39 14.25 -5.74
CA MET A 165 14.77 14.49 -5.25
C MET A 165 15.83 14.02 -6.24
N LEU A 166 15.59 12.88 -6.89
CA LEU A 166 16.58 12.20 -7.75
C LEU A 166 16.89 12.93 -9.04
N TYR A 167 16.01 13.81 -9.53
CA TYR A 167 16.15 14.44 -10.85
C TYR A 167 16.02 15.95 -10.77
N TYR A 168 16.87 16.66 -11.56
CA TYR A 168 16.84 18.14 -11.63
C TYR A 168 15.52 18.71 -12.15
N ASN A 169 14.77 17.95 -12.95
CA ASN A 169 13.43 18.28 -13.43
C ASN A 169 12.33 17.64 -12.58
N HIS A 170 12.66 17.08 -11.41
CA HIS A 170 11.73 16.41 -10.49
C HIS A 170 11.05 15.15 -11.07
N GLY A 171 11.61 14.56 -12.12
CA GLY A 171 11.00 13.43 -12.85
C GLY A 171 9.79 13.84 -13.71
N LEU A 172 9.50 15.15 -13.83
CA LEU A 172 8.34 15.64 -14.55
C LEU A 172 8.56 15.59 -16.06
N GLY A 173 7.61 14.97 -16.78
CA GLY A 173 7.61 14.93 -18.25
C GLY A 173 8.65 13.99 -18.87
N GLU A 174 9.32 13.16 -18.08
CA GLU A 174 10.24 12.14 -18.56
C GLU A 174 9.61 10.74 -18.60
N CYS A 175 10.04 9.94 -19.57
CA CYS A 175 9.70 8.52 -19.67
C CYS A 175 10.99 7.71 -19.51
N PHE A 176 11.04 6.83 -18.54
CA PHE A 176 12.18 5.94 -18.28
C PHE A 176 11.96 4.61 -19.00
N THR A 177 12.49 4.49 -20.20
CA THR A 177 12.28 3.31 -21.08
C THR A 177 13.53 2.47 -21.27
N SER A 178 14.69 3.01 -20.88
CA SER A 178 15.98 2.34 -20.98
C SER A 178 16.90 2.67 -19.80
N TYR A 179 17.90 1.83 -19.57
CA TYR A 179 18.92 2.07 -18.52
C TYR A 179 19.66 3.41 -18.71
N SER A 180 19.84 3.87 -19.95
CA SER A 180 20.50 5.17 -20.21
C SER A 180 19.73 6.37 -19.67
N ASP A 181 18.41 6.23 -19.48
CA ASP A 181 17.55 7.32 -18.99
C ASP A 181 17.83 7.63 -17.51
N TYR A 182 18.28 6.63 -16.75
CA TYR A 182 18.68 6.79 -15.35
C TYR A 182 20.08 7.37 -15.15
N PHE A 183 20.90 7.50 -16.22
CA PHE A 183 22.32 7.89 -16.13
C PHE A 183 22.70 8.91 -17.20
N ASN A 184 21.78 9.74 -17.64
CA ASN A 184 21.95 10.73 -18.71
C ASN A 184 22.48 12.10 -18.23
N GLY A 185 22.79 12.24 -16.93
CA GLY A 185 23.28 13.48 -16.34
C GLY A 185 22.17 14.42 -15.82
N HIS A 186 20.91 13.99 -15.85
CA HIS A 186 19.79 14.75 -15.26
C HIS A 186 19.57 14.40 -13.77
N GLN A 187 20.33 13.46 -13.24
CA GLN A 187 20.24 13.02 -11.85
C GLN A 187 20.92 14.03 -10.92
N ASP A 188 20.31 14.27 -9.77
CA ASP A 188 20.89 15.09 -8.70
C ASP A 188 21.81 14.23 -7.83
N ALA A 189 23.12 14.29 -8.09
CA ALA A 189 24.12 13.51 -7.36
C ALA A 189 24.18 13.86 -5.86
N ASP A 190 23.87 15.10 -5.49
CA ASP A 190 23.86 15.54 -4.09
C ASP A 190 22.67 14.95 -3.34
N ALA A 191 21.48 14.90 -3.98
CA ALA A 191 20.31 14.24 -3.42
C ALA A 191 20.51 12.71 -3.29
N MET A 192 21.13 12.07 -4.29
CA MET A 192 21.49 10.64 -4.25
C MET A 192 22.43 10.36 -3.07
N ALA A 193 23.45 11.19 -2.88
CA ALA A 193 24.38 11.09 -1.76
C ALA A 193 23.66 11.28 -0.41
N TYR A 194 22.76 12.28 -0.33
CA TYR A 194 21.96 12.51 0.87
C TYR A 194 21.09 11.30 1.22
N LEU A 195 20.35 10.72 0.28
CA LEU A 195 19.48 9.55 0.51
C LEU A 195 20.29 8.34 1.02
N THR A 196 21.46 8.10 0.41
CA THR A 196 22.37 7.03 0.85
C THR A 196 22.88 7.28 2.27
N LEU A 197 23.26 8.52 2.59
CA LEU A 197 23.70 8.90 3.95
C LEU A 197 22.57 8.79 4.96
N ALA A 198 21.34 9.15 4.57
CA ALA A 198 20.16 9.03 5.43
C ALA A 198 19.90 7.57 5.81
N ASN A 199 19.85 6.66 4.84
CA ASN A 199 19.68 5.23 5.09
C ASN A 199 20.81 4.67 5.97
N LYS A 200 22.06 5.03 5.69
CA LYS A 200 23.20 4.62 6.50
C LYS A 200 23.10 5.11 7.94
N LEU A 201 22.69 6.37 8.15
CA LEU A 201 22.49 6.93 9.49
C LEU A 201 21.35 6.22 10.21
N ILE A 202 20.19 6.07 9.56
CA ILE A 202 19.00 5.45 10.14
C ILE A 202 19.34 4.06 10.68
N HIS A 203 19.95 3.20 9.86
CA HIS A 203 20.33 1.85 10.26
C HIS A 203 21.49 1.80 11.26
N SER A 204 22.34 2.86 11.33
CA SER A 204 23.36 2.96 12.37
C SER A 204 22.79 3.34 13.73
N VAL A 205 21.69 4.12 13.75
CA VAL A 205 20.97 4.51 14.96
C VAL A 205 20.05 3.39 15.44
N TYR A 206 19.29 2.80 14.49
CA TYR A 206 18.37 1.71 14.75
C TYR A 206 18.51 0.64 13.67
N PRO A 207 19.27 -0.45 13.91
CA PRO A 207 19.56 -1.47 12.89
C PRO A 207 18.32 -2.16 12.29
N ASP A 208 17.24 -2.28 13.06
CA ASP A 208 15.97 -2.88 12.64
C ASP A 208 14.97 -1.85 12.10
N ALA A 209 15.42 -0.63 11.80
CA ALA A 209 14.59 0.40 11.18
C ALA A 209 14.09 -0.05 9.81
N ILE A 210 12.95 0.49 9.40
CA ILE A 210 12.34 0.23 8.09
C ILE A 210 12.43 1.51 7.27
N THR A 211 13.03 1.43 6.08
CA THR A 211 13.06 2.56 5.14
C THR A 211 12.38 2.20 3.83
N ILE A 212 11.41 3.04 3.44
CA ILE A 212 10.58 2.85 2.25
C ILE A 212 10.72 4.08 1.36
N ALA A 213 11.04 3.91 0.09
CA ALA A 213 11.08 4.99 -0.88
C ALA A 213 9.79 5.07 -1.68
N GLU A 214 9.19 6.26 -1.74
CA GLU A 214 8.18 6.57 -2.75
C GLU A 214 8.89 7.07 -4.01
N GLU A 215 8.95 6.22 -5.04
CA GLU A 215 9.70 6.50 -6.24
C GLU A 215 9.06 5.84 -7.47
N VAL A 216 8.67 6.66 -8.46
CA VAL A 216 7.88 6.24 -9.62
C VAL A 216 8.73 5.97 -10.87
N SER A 217 9.96 6.49 -10.95
CA SER A 217 10.78 6.36 -12.17
C SER A 217 11.32 4.95 -12.40
N GLY A 218 11.44 4.15 -11.36
CA GLY A 218 12.07 2.84 -11.40
C GLY A 218 13.60 2.89 -11.30
N MET A 219 14.18 3.92 -10.64
CA MET A 219 15.63 4.07 -10.44
C MET A 219 16.25 2.76 -9.96
N PRO A 220 17.24 2.21 -10.69
CA PRO A 220 17.92 0.98 -10.29
C PRO A 220 18.70 1.13 -8.98
N GLY A 221 18.70 0.08 -8.16
CA GLY A 221 19.46 0.04 -6.92
C GLY A 221 18.87 0.85 -5.76
N LEU A 222 17.66 1.39 -5.90
CA LEU A 222 17.05 2.21 -4.86
C LEU A 222 16.87 1.42 -3.56
N ALA A 223 16.33 0.20 -3.64
CA ALA A 223 16.16 -0.69 -2.49
C ALA A 223 17.19 -1.84 -2.50
N ALA A 224 18.41 -1.55 -2.96
CA ALA A 224 19.54 -2.44 -2.89
C ALA A 224 20.54 -2.00 -1.80
N PRO A 225 21.33 -2.93 -1.23
CA PRO A 225 22.34 -2.61 -0.22
C PRO A 225 23.37 -1.59 -0.71
N ILE A 226 23.87 -0.75 0.21
CA ILE A 226 24.90 0.25 -0.09
C ILE A 226 26.21 -0.42 -0.55
N GLU A 227 26.53 -1.60 0.00
CA GLU A 227 27.71 -2.38 -0.35
C GLU A 227 27.69 -2.86 -1.81
N ASP A 228 26.50 -3.04 -2.37
CA ASP A 228 26.29 -3.43 -3.77
C ASP A 228 26.12 -2.21 -4.69
N GLY A 229 26.32 -1.00 -4.17
CA GLY A 229 26.20 0.26 -4.91
C GLY A 229 24.78 0.83 -4.94
N GLY A 230 23.87 0.31 -4.10
CA GLY A 230 22.52 0.80 -3.95
C GLY A 230 22.40 2.00 -3.00
N PHE A 231 21.17 2.52 -2.82
CA PHE A 231 20.87 3.64 -1.92
C PHE A 231 20.61 3.20 -0.47
N GLY A 232 20.41 1.90 -0.24
CA GLY A 232 20.21 1.32 1.08
C GLY A 232 18.80 1.44 1.65
N PHE A 233 17.78 1.73 0.85
CA PHE A 233 16.40 1.55 1.29
C PHE A 233 16.09 0.06 1.44
N ASP A 234 15.25 -0.29 2.41
CA ASP A 234 14.78 -1.67 2.58
C ASP A 234 13.70 -2.03 1.55
N TYR A 235 12.88 -1.04 1.19
CA TYR A 235 11.74 -1.21 0.28
C TYR A 235 11.54 0.02 -0.60
N ARG A 236 10.86 -0.23 -1.73
CA ARG A 236 10.21 0.83 -2.52
C ARG A 236 8.72 0.54 -2.67
N LEU A 237 7.90 1.57 -2.89
CA LEU A 237 6.48 1.39 -3.21
C LEU A 237 6.32 0.88 -4.64
N SER A 238 5.43 -0.09 -4.86
CA SER A 238 5.07 -0.60 -6.19
C SER A 238 3.99 0.31 -6.81
N MET A 239 4.36 1.54 -7.18
CA MET A 239 3.42 2.56 -7.66
C MET A 239 2.73 2.20 -8.98
N ASN A 240 3.30 1.29 -9.76
CA ASN A 240 2.70 0.74 -10.98
C ASN A 240 1.40 -0.04 -10.71
N ILE A 241 1.30 -0.73 -9.58
CA ILE A 241 0.16 -1.62 -9.26
C ILE A 241 -1.16 -0.85 -9.08
N PRO A 242 -1.27 0.18 -8.24
CA PRO A 242 -2.51 0.95 -8.11
C PRO A 242 -2.90 1.68 -9.41
N ASP A 243 -1.93 2.19 -10.16
CA ASP A 243 -2.18 2.80 -11.48
C ASP A 243 -2.74 1.79 -12.47
N PHE A 244 -2.18 0.57 -12.48
CA PHE A 244 -2.69 -0.53 -13.31
C PHE A 244 -4.13 -0.89 -12.96
N TRP A 245 -4.45 -1.10 -11.67
CA TRP A 245 -5.81 -1.43 -11.25
C TRP A 245 -6.80 -0.32 -11.58
N THR A 246 -6.44 0.93 -11.29
CA THR A 246 -7.26 2.10 -11.61
C THR A 246 -7.56 2.16 -13.10
N LYS A 247 -6.55 2.00 -13.94
CA LYS A 247 -6.68 2.02 -15.40
C LYS A 247 -7.50 0.84 -15.91
N LEU A 248 -7.23 -0.37 -15.41
CA LEU A 248 -7.95 -1.58 -15.80
C LEU A 248 -9.45 -1.47 -15.52
N ILE A 249 -9.82 -0.98 -14.33
CA ILE A 249 -11.23 -0.81 -13.92
C ILE A 249 -11.91 0.30 -14.75
N THR A 250 -11.19 1.38 -15.05
CA THR A 250 -11.76 2.54 -15.73
C THR A 250 -11.92 2.33 -17.22
N ASP A 251 -10.93 1.71 -17.86
CA ASP A 251 -10.83 1.65 -19.32
C ASP A 251 -11.39 0.35 -19.90
N HIS A 252 -11.53 -0.72 -19.08
CA HIS A 252 -11.90 -2.05 -19.56
C HIS A 252 -13.01 -2.68 -18.72
N PRO A 253 -14.09 -3.17 -19.35
CA PRO A 253 -15.05 -4.03 -18.67
C PRO A 253 -14.37 -5.35 -18.28
N ASP A 254 -14.85 -6.01 -17.21
CA ASP A 254 -14.23 -7.23 -16.70
C ASP A 254 -14.25 -8.42 -17.70
N GLU A 255 -15.11 -8.37 -18.72
CA GLU A 255 -15.06 -9.29 -19.85
C GLU A 255 -13.75 -9.24 -20.66
N GLU A 256 -13.07 -8.09 -20.62
CA GLU A 256 -11.82 -7.86 -21.36
C GLU A 256 -10.56 -8.06 -20.49
N TRP A 257 -10.70 -8.24 -19.18
CA TRP A 257 -9.54 -8.39 -18.30
C TRP A 257 -8.70 -9.61 -18.70
N SER A 258 -7.38 -9.42 -18.79
CA SER A 258 -6.41 -10.45 -19.14
C SER A 258 -5.71 -10.95 -17.86
N PRO A 259 -5.88 -12.22 -17.48
CA PRO A 259 -5.13 -12.83 -16.38
C PRO A 259 -3.61 -12.76 -16.57
N GLY A 260 -3.13 -12.85 -17.82
CA GLY A 260 -1.72 -12.71 -18.14
C GLY A 260 -1.19 -11.31 -17.91
N ALA A 261 -1.95 -10.27 -18.28
CA ALA A 261 -1.60 -8.88 -18.01
C ALA A 261 -1.61 -8.59 -16.48
N ILE A 262 -2.62 -9.08 -15.75
CA ILE A 262 -2.71 -8.98 -14.30
C ILE A 262 -1.48 -9.63 -13.66
N TRP A 263 -1.16 -10.87 -14.05
CA TRP A 263 0.01 -11.58 -13.54
C TRP A 263 1.31 -10.82 -13.80
N HIS A 264 1.50 -10.37 -15.05
CA HIS A 264 2.69 -9.62 -15.43
C HIS A 264 2.86 -8.38 -14.58
N GLU A 265 1.84 -7.56 -14.44
CA GLU A 265 1.93 -6.30 -13.70
C GLU A 265 2.19 -6.50 -12.22
N LEU A 266 1.52 -7.47 -11.59
CA LEU A 266 1.70 -7.79 -10.19
C LEU A 266 3.07 -8.41 -9.86
N THR A 267 3.76 -8.97 -10.85
CA THR A 267 5.06 -9.64 -10.68
C THR A 267 6.21 -8.93 -11.39
N ASN A 268 5.94 -7.89 -12.17
CA ASN A 268 6.93 -7.09 -12.89
C ASN A 268 7.69 -6.17 -11.92
N ARG A 269 8.79 -6.66 -11.40
CA ARG A 269 9.67 -5.97 -10.45
C ARG A 269 11.11 -6.42 -10.60
N ARG A 270 12.05 -5.65 -10.02
CA ARG A 270 13.44 -6.06 -9.96
C ARG A 270 13.60 -7.20 -8.96
N GLU A 271 14.39 -8.21 -9.30
CA GLU A 271 14.61 -9.38 -8.44
C GLU A 271 15.44 -9.05 -7.19
N ASP A 272 16.32 -8.07 -7.31
CA ASP A 272 17.25 -7.60 -6.27
C ASP A 272 16.67 -6.55 -5.33
N GLU A 273 15.42 -6.09 -5.57
CA GLU A 273 14.75 -5.09 -4.76
C GLU A 273 13.46 -5.63 -4.13
N LYS A 274 13.20 -5.24 -2.89
CA LYS A 274 11.93 -5.53 -2.21
C LYS A 274 10.94 -4.39 -2.42
N THR A 275 9.67 -4.75 -2.62
CA THR A 275 8.61 -3.78 -2.85
C THR A 275 7.47 -3.93 -1.87
N ILE A 276 6.80 -2.80 -1.54
CA ILE A 276 5.53 -2.78 -0.85
C ILE A 276 4.44 -2.68 -1.90
N SER A 277 3.64 -3.75 -2.03
CA SER A 277 2.52 -3.83 -2.97
C SER A 277 1.24 -3.27 -2.35
N TYR A 278 0.41 -2.60 -3.13
CA TYR A 278 -0.89 -2.08 -2.67
C TYR A 278 -1.83 -1.92 -3.86
N ALA A 279 -3.13 -2.07 -3.61
CA ALA A 279 -4.15 -1.85 -4.63
C ALA A 279 -4.50 -0.36 -4.76
N GLU A 280 -4.55 0.34 -3.64
CA GLU A 280 -4.70 1.78 -3.54
C GLU A 280 -4.12 2.30 -2.21
N SER A 281 -3.58 3.53 -2.23
CA SER A 281 -3.14 4.30 -1.06
C SER A 281 -4.05 5.53 -0.89
N HIS A 282 -3.57 6.53 -0.13
CA HIS A 282 -4.28 7.81 -0.06
C HIS A 282 -4.31 8.56 -1.41
N ASP A 283 -3.33 8.33 -2.30
CA ASP A 283 -3.16 9.10 -3.55
C ASP A 283 -4.26 8.86 -4.58
N GLN A 284 -4.77 7.62 -4.69
CA GLN A 284 -5.72 7.25 -5.75
C GLN A 284 -7.10 7.86 -5.56
N ALA A 285 -7.43 8.34 -4.36
CA ALA A 285 -8.76 8.88 -4.04
C ALA A 285 -8.73 10.36 -3.61
N LEU A 286 -7.73 11.13 -4.05
CA LEU A 286 -7.61 12.55 -3.69
C LEU A 286 -8.56 13.45 -4.49
N VAL A 287 -9.16 14.42 -3.80
CA VAL A 287 -9.83 15.62 -4.34
C VAL A 287 -10.72 15.35 -5.57
N GLY A 288 -11.77 14.55 -5.36
CA GLY A 288 -12.78 14.27 -6.38
C GLY A 288 -12.48 13.10 -7.28
N ASP A 289 -11.37 12.40 -7.06
CA ASP A 289 -11.14 11.11 -7.67
C ASP A 289 -11.88 9.99 -6.91
N LYS A 290 -11.85 8.76 -7.37
CA LYS A 290 -12.67 7.66 -6.85
C LYS A 290 -11.80 6.57 -6.23
N THR A 291 -12.22 6.03 -5.08
CA THR A 291 -11.67 4.75 -4.55
C THR A 291 -11.95 3.60 -5.51
N LEU A 292 -11.22 2.50 -5.41
CA LEU A 292 -11.45 1.32 -6.26
C LEU A 292 -12.88 0.82 -6.15
N ILE A 293 -13.40 0.68 -4.95
CA ILE A 293 -14.79 0.23 -4.77
C ILE A 293 -15.80 1.20 -5.38
N PHE A 294 -15.54 2.52 -5.31
CA PHE A 294 -16.42 3.51 -5.94
C PHE A 294 -16.34 3.45 -7.47
N ARG A 295 -15.18 3.15 -8.05
CA ARG A 295 -15.04 2.91 -9.50
C ARG A 295 -15.81 1.66 -9.94
N LEU A 296 -15.83 0.62 -9.10
CA LEU A 296 -16.52 -0.65 -9.38
C LEU A 296 -18.04 -0.56 -9.23
N ALA A 297 -18.54 0.14 -8.20
CA ALA A 297 -19.96 0.18 -7.82
C ALA A 297 -20.68 1.46 -8.25
N ASP A 298 -19.95 2.55 -8.48
CA ASP A 298 -20.46 3.89 -8.78
C ASP A 298 -21.61 4.31 -7.82
N ALA A 299 -22.68 4.88 -8.31
CA ALA A 299 -23.79 5.38 -7.48
C ALA A 299 -24.49 4.28 -6.64
N ASP A 300 -24.40 3.01 -7.05
CA ASP A 300 -25.02 1.90 -6.32
C ASP A 300 -24.48 1.75 -4.90
N MET A 301 -23.24 2.17 -4.62
CA MET A 301 -22.68 2.10 -3.28
C MET A 301 -23.39 3.00 -2.25
N TYR A 302 -24.13 4.02 -2.66
CA TYR A 302 -24.91 4.87 -1.76
C TYR A 302 -26.27 4.26 -1.39
N TRP A 303 -26.81 3.37 -2.23
CA TRP A 303 -28.19 2.91 -2.11
C TRP A 303 -28.33 1.40 -1.95
N HIS A 304 -27.32 0.64 -2.37
CA HIS A 304 -27.43 -0.81 -2.54
C HIS A 304 -26.33 -1.61 -1.82
N MET A 305 -25.69 -1.02 -0.83
CA MET A 305 -24.68 -1.70 0.00
C MET A 305 -25.26 -2.40 1.23
N SER A 306 -26.60 -2.53 1.36
CA SER A 306 -27.18 -3.42 2.38
C SER A 306 -27.42 -4.80 1.80
N ARG A 307 -27.34 -5.84 2.65
CA ARG A 307 -27.59 -7.24 2.27
C ARG A 307 -28.97 -7.43 1.67
N SER A 308 -29.97 -6.62 2.08
CA SER A 308 -31.36 -6.69 1.58
C SER A 308 -31.58 -5.91 0.28
N SER A 309 -30.70 -5.02 -0.11
CA SER A 309 -30.83 -4.16 -1.29
C SER A 309 -29.78 -4.42 -2.37
N ARG A 310 -29.04 -5.50 -2.28
CA ARG A 310 -27.96 -5.88 -3.22
C ARG A 310 -28.45 -5.89 -4.68
N THR A 311 -27.58 -5.43 -5.57
CA THR A 311 -27.75 -5.47 -7.02
C THR A 311 -26.65 -6.29 -7.66
N LEU A 312 -26.78 -6.62 -8.94
CA LEU A 312 -25.69 -7.25 -9.70
C LEU A 312 -24.44 -6.36 -9.77
N ILE A 313 -24.58 -5.04 -9.66
CA ILE A 313 -23.46 -4.08 -9.66
C ILE A 313 -22.71 -4.18 -8.33
N THR A 314 -23.40 -4.15 -7.20
CA THR A 314 -22.75 -4.29 -5.88
C THR A 314 -22.15 -5.67 -5.69
N ASP A 315 -22.80 -6.74 -6.17
CA ASP A 315 -22.25 -8.09 -6.14
C ASP A 315 -20.95 -8.20 -6.94
N ARG A 316 -20.94 -7.64 -8.16
CA ARG A 316 -19.74 -7.54 -8.99
C ARG A 316 -18.63 -6.75 -8.29
N ALA A 317 -18.97 -5.59 -7.74
CA ALA A 317 -18.01 -4.70 -7.10
C ALA A 317 -17.32 -5.37 -5.89
N ILE A 318 -18.10 -5.97 -4.99
CA ILE A 318 -17.60 -6.69 -3.81
C ILE A 318 -16.73 -7.89 -4.22
N ALA A 319 -17.14 -8.65 -5.23
CA ALA A 319 -16.37 -9.80 -5.71
C ALA A 319 -15.02 -9.35 -6.29
N LEU A 320 -15.00 -8.35 -7.18
CA LEU A 320 -13.78 -7.86 -7.81
C LEU A 320 -12.84 -7.16 -6.83
N ASP A 321 -13.35 -6.38 -5.88
CA ASP A 321 -12.54 -5.75 -4.84
C ASP A 321 -11.75 -6.79 -4.05
N LYS A 322 -12.41 -7.87 -3.63
CA LYS A 322 -11.75 -9.00 -2.94
C LYS A 322 -10.67 -9.67 -3.82
N LEU A 323 -10.95 -9.89 -5.10
CA LEU A 323 -9.96 -10.49 -6.01
C LEU A 323 -8.75 -9.59 -6.21
N ILE A 324 -8.95 -8.30 -6.42
CA ILE A 324 -7.90 -7.29 -6.60
C ILE A 324 -6.99 -7.28 -5.37
N ARG A 325 -7.58 -7.16 -4.18
CA ARG A 325 -6.82 -7.07 -2.93
C ARG A 325 -6.06 -8.38 -2.64
N LEU A 326 -6.72 -9.53 -2.81
CA LEU A 326 -6.07 -10.84 -2.61
C LEU A 326 -4.91 -11.06 -3.59
N ALA A 327 -5.13 -10.78 -4.88
CA ALA A 327 -4.08 -10.93 -5.90
C ALA A 327 -2.88 -10.02 -5.59
N THR A 328 -3.12 -8.76 -5.25
CA THR A 328 -2.07 -7.80 -4.89
C THR A 328 -1.30 -8.23 -3.65
N ALA A 329 -2.00 -8.60 -2.57
CA ALA A 329 -1.37 -8.99 -1.32
C ALA A 329 -0.59 -10.30 -1.44
N THR A 330 -1.09 -11.26 -2.22
CA THR A 330 -0.48 -12.60 -2.31
C THR A 330 0.66 -12.69 -3.32
N THR A 331 0.83 -11.70 -4.19
CA THR A 331 1.97 -11.60 -5.12
C THR A 331 3.12 -10.72 -4.60
N MET A 332 3.00 -10.04 -3.44
CA MET A 332 4.04 -9.19 -2.85
C MET A 332 5.38 -9.92 -2.65
N ASN A 333 6.52 -9.19 -2.67
CA ASN A 333 7.84 -9.72 -2.30
C ASN A 333 8.50 -9.03 -1.09
N GLY A 334 7.91 -7.97 -0.57
CA GLY A 334 8.37 -7.26 0.64
C GLY A 334 7.25 -7.11 1.65
N GLY A 335 6.20 -6.39 1.28
CA GLY A 335 5.05 -6.15 2.14
C GLY A 335 3.80 -5.76 1.36
N TYR A 336 2.72 -5.60 2.10
CA TYR A 336 1.43 -5.12 1.59
C TYR A 336 0.99 -3.90 2.39
N LEU A 337 0.50 -2.86 1.71
CA LEU A 337 -0.04 -1.65 2.32
C LEU A 337 -1.53 -1.53 1.99
N ASN A 338 -2.30 -1.10 2.99
CA ASN A 338 -3.69 -0.70 2.85
C ASN A 338 -3.90 0.68 3.48
N PHE A 339 -4.59 1.57 2.78
CA PHE A 339 -4.96 2.86 3.35
C PHE A 339 -6.25 2.76 4.16
N MET A 340 -6.30 3.50 5.25
CA MET A 340 -7.39 3.60 6.22
C MET A 340 -8.77 3.80 5.55
N GLY A 341 -9.64 2.81 5.70
CA GLY A 341 -10.98 2.77 5.11
C GLY A 341 -11.09 1.84 3.89
N ASN A 342 -9.99 1.58 3.19
CA ASN A 342 -10.04 0.73 2.01
C ASN A 342 -10.31 -0.74 2.37
N GLU A 343 -9.96 -1.16 3.59
CA GLU A 343 -10.22 -2.51 4.10
C GLU A 343 -11.72 -2.86 4.16
N PHE A 344 -12.57 -1.86 4.25
CA PHE A 344 -14.03 -2.06 4.20
C PHE A 344 -14.71 -1.40 2.98
N GLY A 345 -13.91 -0.85 2.05
CA GLY A 345 -14.45 -0.19 0.86
C GLY A 345 -15.15 1.13 1.17
N HIS A 346 -14.50 2.02 1.96
CA HIS A 346 -15.06 3.34 2.27
C HIS A 346 -15.48 4.09 1.00
N PRO A 347 -16.72 4.61 0.92
CA PRO A 347 -17.30 5.09 -0.33
C PRO A 347 -16.80 6.47 -0.78
N GLU A 348 -16.19 7.25 0.12
CA GLU A 348 -15.87 8.66 -0.14
C GLU A 348 -14.39 8.83 -0.51
N TRP A 349 -14.12 9.76 -1.43
CA TRP A 349 -12.77 10.25 -1.70
C TRP A 349 -12.23 11.08 -0.52
N ILE A 350 -10.98 11.54 -0.62
CA ILE A 350 -10.32 12.36 0.39
C ILE A 350 -10.26 13.80 -0.11
N ASP A 351 -10.87 14.73 0.65
CA ASP A 351 -10.81 16.17 0.39
C ASP A 351 -10.84 16.93 1.71
N PHE A 352 -9.74 17.56 2.07
CA PHE A 352 -9.61 18.29 3.31
C PHE A 352 -10.28 19.68 3.22
N PRO A 353 -10.64 20.29 4.38
CA PRO A 353 -11.24 21.61 4.41
C PRO A 353 -10.39 22.64 3.66
N ARG A 354 -10.97 23.28 2.66
CA ARG A 354 -10.38 24.32 1.82
C ARG A 354 -11.47 25.24 1.29
N GLU A 355 -11.10 26.39 0.73
CA GLU A 355 -12.06 27.36 0.19
C GLU A 355 -12.98 26.73 -0.87
N GLY A 356 -12.42 25.92 -1.77
CA GLY A 356 -13.16 25.28 -2.87
C GLY A 356 -14.23 24.26 -2.46
N ASN A 357 -14.21 23.76 -1.21
CA ASN A 357 -15.25 22.87 -0.66
C ASN A 357 -16.01 23.49 0.53
N GLY A 358 -15.92 24.83 0.71
CA GLY A 358 -16.59 25.56 1.80
C GLY A 358 -16.06 25.18 3.18
N TRP A 359 -14.81 24.80 3.31
CA TRP A 359 -14.14 24.38 4.55
C TRP A 359 -14.79 23.15 5.20
N SER A 360 -15.36 22.26 4.38
CA SER A 360 -16.08 21.06 4.81
C SER A 360 -15.14 19.95 5.24
N TYR A 361 -15.46 19.31 6.36
CA TYR A 361 -14.82 18.07 6.83
C TYR A 361 -15.49 16.80 6.29
N HIS A 362 -16.49 16.90 5.43
CA HIS A 362 -17.31 15.78 4.98
C HIS A 362 -16.47 14.65 4.39
N TYR A 363 -15.45 14.99 3.59
CA TYR A 363 -14.53 14.04 2.95
C TYR A 363 -13.19 13.88 3.70
N ALA A 364 -13.03 14.51 4.86
CA ALA A 364 -11.85 14.40 5.71
C ALA A 364 -12.12 13.58 6.98
N ARG A 365 -12.86 12.48 6.83
CA ARG A 365 -13.29 11.58 7.91
C ARG A 365 -13.32 10.14 7.45
N ARG A 366 -13.52 9.22 8.39
CA ARG A 366 -13.82 7.80 8.10
C ARG A 366 -15.07 7.37 8.82
N GLN A 367 -16.01 6.78 8.06
CA GLN A 367 -17.32 6.34 8.57
C GLN A 367 -17.22 4.90 9.06
N TRP A 368 -16.70 4.71 10.25
CA TRP A 368 -16.53 3.41 10.89
C TRP A 368 -17.83 2.66 11.10
N SER A 369 -18.94 3.37 11.29
CA SER A 369 -20.27 2.80 11.42
C SER A 369 -20.70 1.97 10.22
N LEU A 370 -20.14 2.21 9.01
CA LEU A 370 -20.37 1.38 7.84
C LEU A 370 -19.77 -0.01 8.00
N ALA A 371 -18.55 -0.08 8.52
CA ALA A 371 -17.85 -1.34 8.77
C ALA A 371 -18.45 -2.09 9.98
N ASP A 372 -18.92 -1.36 11.00
CA ASP A 372 -19.48 -1.94 12.22
C ASP A 372 -20.88 -2.50 12.02
N ASN A 373 -21.60 -2.08 10.98
CA ASN A 373 -22.97 -2.51 10.71
C ASN A 373 -23.00 -3.83 9.92
N ALA A 374 -23.32 -4.93 10.62
CA ALA A 374 -23.39 -6.27 10.04
C ALA A 374 -24.46 -6.47 8.93
N ASP A 375 -25.37 -5.51 8.74
CA ASP A 375 -26.35 -5.54 7.66
C ASP A 375 -25.80 -4.94 6.35
N LEU A 376 -24.58 -4.36 6.39
CA LEU A 376 -23.95 -3.72 5.25
C LEU A 376 -22.83 -4.58 4.64
N LEU A 377 -22.64 -4.49 3.34
CA LEU A 377 -21.57 -5.17 2.60
C LEU A 377 -20.17 -4.62 2.92
N TYR A 378 -20.09 -3.40 3.47
CA TYR A 378 -18.84 -2.84 4.02
C TYR A 378 -18.28 -3.71 5.16
N HIS A 379 -19.14 -4.20 6.03
CA HIS A 379 -18.77 -5.16 7.06
C HIS A 379 -18.18 -6.44 6.47
N ASP A 380 -18.80 -6.97 5.43
CA ASP A 380 -18.36 -8.20 4.77
C ASP A 380 -16.97 -8.03 4.12
N LEU A 381 -16.68 -6.85 3.54
CA LEU A 381 -15.34 -6.52 3.02
C LEU A 381 -14.30 -6.45 4.13
N GLN A 382 -14.64 -5.84 5.28
CA GLN A 382 -13.74 -5.81 6.45
C GLN A 382 -13.42 -7.22 6.98
N GLU A 383 -14.42 -8.11 7.03
CA GLU A 383 -14.20 -9.50 7.45
C GLU A 383 -13.29 -10.25 6.49
N PHE A 384 -13.42 -10.00 5.19
CA PHE A 384 -12.52 -10.56 4.19
C PHE A 384 -11.09 -10.02 4.37
N ASP A 385 -10.91 -8.70 4.54
CA ASP A 385 -9.59 -8.10 4.77
C ASP A 385 -8.92 -8.69 6.00
N ARG A 386 -9.66 -8.77 7.12
CA ARG A 386 -9.20 -9.41 8.37
C ARG A 386 -8.70 -10.83 8.12
N ALA A 387 -9.47 -11.63 7.39
CA ALA A 387 -9.11 -13.01 7.09
C ALA A 387 -7.84 -13.08 6.21
N MET A 388 -7.75 -12.26 5.19
CA MET A 388 -6.60 -12.17 4.29
C MET A 388 -5.32 -11.73 5.02
N VAL A 389 -5.40 -10.64 5.79
CA VAL A 389 -4.23 -10.10 6.52
C VAL A 389 -3.74 -11.08 7.56
N ARG A 390 -4.64 -11.65 8.38
CA ARG A 390 -4.28 -12.64 9.38
C ARG A 390 -3.73 -13.93 8.79
N PHE A 391 -4.26 -14.37 7.65
CA PHE A 391 -3.70 -15.51 6.92
C PHE A 391 -2.24 -15.23 6.52
N ILE A 392 -1.98 -14.12 5.89
CA ILE A 392 -0.63 -13.75 5.44
C ILE A 392 0.32 -13.61 6.64
N ASP A 393 -0.10 -12.93 7.72
CA ASP A 393 0.72 -12.77 8.93
C ASP A 393 0.97 -14.12 9.65
N SER A 394 0.04 -15.08 9.57
CA SER A 394 0.23 -16.41 10.14
C SER A 394 1.39 -17.18 9.50
N VAL A 395 1.72 -16.87 8.26
CA VAL A 395 2.85 -17.45 7.54
C VAL A 395 4.04 -16.49 7.64
N LYS A 396 4.79 -16.53 8.72
CA LYS A 396 5.84 -15.55 9.09
C LYS A 396 6.89 -15.27 8.01
N THR A 397 7.08 -16.18 7.06
CA THR A 397 8.04 -16.04 5.94
C THR A 397 7.33 -15.85 4.60
N PHE A 398 6.06 -15.44 4.61
CA PHE A 398 5.24 -15.38 3.40
C PHE A 398 5.92 -14.59 2.26
N ASN A 399 6.46 -13.42 2.57
CA ASN A 399 7.16 -12.55 1.62
C ASN A 399 8.49 -13.11 1.08
N LEU A 400 9.05 -14.14 1.73
CA LEU A 400 10.29 -14.81 1.30
C LEU A 400 10.02 -16.05 0.44
N LEU A 401 8.76 -16.53 0.40
CA LEU A 401 8.40 -17.69 -0.40
C LEU A 401 8.44 -17.36 -1.89
N HIS A 402 9.08 -18.19 -2.67
CA HIS A 402 9.09 -18.07 -4.12
C HIS A 402 7.67 -18.17 -4.70
N ILE A 403 7.40 -17.39 -5.74
CA ILE A 403 6.13 -17.41 -6.46
C ILE A 403 6.32 -18.18 -7.75
N GLU A 404 5.53 -19.22 -7.96
CA GLU A 404 5.58 -20.07 -9.14
C GLU A 404 4.24 -20.05 -9.88
N GLN A 405 4.27 -19.63 -11.15
CA GLN A 405 3.09 -19.63 -12.00
C GLN A 405 2.76 -21.07 -12.43
N TYR A 406 1.54 -21.53 -12.15
CA TYR A 406 1.07 -22.85 -12.58
C TYR A 406 0.13 -22.80 -13.78
N HIS A 407 -0.71 -21.75 -13.86
CA HIS A 407 -1.76 -21.70 -14.87
C HIS A 407 -2.16 -20.26 -15.21
N ILE A 408 -2.32 -19.97 -16.50
CA ILE A 408 -2.98 -18.78 -17.05
C ILE A 408 -3.80 -19.22 -18.25
N HIS A 409 -5.08 -18.83 -18.31
CA HIS A 409 -5.94 -19.07 -19.45
C HIS A 409 -6.80 -17.83 -19.77
N GLU A 410 -6.55 -17.24 -20.94
CA GLU A 410 -7.12 -15.94 -21.31
C GLU A 410 -8.63 -16.01 -21.58
N GLU A 411 -9.11 -17.06 -22.25
CA GLU A 411 -10.55 -17.21 -22.57
C GLU A 411 -11.38 -17.58 -21.34
N ASP A 412 -10.86 -18.45 -20.48
CA ASP A 412 -11.53 -18.85 -19.24
C ASP A 412 -11.30 -17.84 -18.11
N LYS A 413 -10.39 -16.87 -18.32
CA LYS A 413 -10.00 -15.81 -17.35
C LYS A 413 -9.55 -16.35 -16.02
N THR A 414 -8.77 -17.43 -16.06
CA THR A 414 -8.26 -18.10 -14.86
C THR A 414 -6.76 -17.89 -14.70
N LEU A 415 -6.34 -17.73 -13.46
CA LEU A 415 -4.95 -17.61 -13.03
C LEU A 415 -4.71 -18.52 -11.84
N ALA A 416 -3.62 -19.29 -11.83
CA ALA A 416 -3.18 -19.99 -10.64
C ALA A 416 -1.67 -19.93 -10.46
N PHE A 417 -1.24 -19.73 -9.22
CA PHE A 417 0.16 -19.72 -8.82
C PHE A 417 0.35 -20.34 -7.45
N GLY A 418 1.54 -20.85 -7.21
CA GLY A 418 1.95 -21.41 -5.93
C GLY A 418 2.87 -20.47 -5.16
N ARG A 419 2.83 -20.61 -3.83
CA ARG A 419 3.74 -19.93 -2.92
C ARG A 419 3.98 -20.80 -1.69
N GLY A 420 5.12 -21.48 -1.65
CA GLY A 420 5.36 -22.55 -0.66
C GLY A 420 4.34 -23.66 -0.80
N ASP A 421 3.65 -24.00 0.31
CA ASP A 421 2.58 -25.02 0.29
C ASP A 421 1.20 -24.43 -0.03
N TYR A 422 1.11 -23.17 -0.41
CA TYR A 422 -0.15 -22.52 -0.73
C TYR A 422 -0.34 -22.40 -2.23
N LEU A 423 -1.56 -22.70 -2.68
CA LEU A 423 -2.03 -22.54 -4.06
C LEU A 423 -3.10 -21.45 -4.08
N PHE A 424 -2.91 -20.47 -4.96
CA PHE A 424 -3.83 -19.37 -5.20
C PHE A 424 -4.45 -19.57 -6.56
N VAL A 425 -5.79 -19.59 -6.62
CA VAL A 425 -6.55 -19.81 -7.85
C VAL A 425 -7.58 -18.72 -7.99
N PHE A 426 -7.57 -18.04 -9.11
CA PHE A 426 -8.50 -16.94 -9.44
C PHE A 426 -9.29 -17.28 -10.68
N ASN A 427 -10.60 -17.00 -10.63
CA ASN A 427 -11.47 -16.95 -11.77
C ASN A 427 -12.02 -15.52 -11.92
N PHE A 428 -11.46 -14.75 -12.83
CA PHE A 428 -11.90 -13.38 -13.14
C PHE A 428 -13.07 -13.35 -14.12
N HIS A 429 -13.54 -14.50 -14.64
CA HIS A 429 -14.60 -14.53 -15.63
C HIS A 429 -15.92 -13.96 -15.07
N PRO A 430 -16.57 -13.00 -15.76
CA PRO A 430 -17.72 -12.29 -15.22
C PRO A 430 -18.94 -13.16 -14.98
N THR A 431 -19.12 -14.24 -15.74
CA THR A 431 -20.36 -15.04 -15.71
C THR A 431 -20.14 -16.56 -15.76
N ARG A 432 -18.91 -17.03 -16.12
CA ARG A 432 -18.66 -18.46 -16.27
C ARG A 432 -18.07 -19.05 -15.00
N SER A 433 -18.83 -19.98 -14.42
CA SER A 433 -18.30 -20.89 -13.40
C SER A 433 -17.77 -22.17 -14.08
N HIS A 434 -16.62 -22.64 -13.65
CA HIS A 434 -15.98 -23.82 -14.21
C HIS A 434 -16.17 -25.02 -13.27
N VAL A 435 -16.75 -26.08 -13.79
CA VAL A 435 -16.95 -27.33 -13.07
C VAL A 435 -15.84 -28.31 -13.43
N ASP A 436 -15.24 -28.93 -12.42
CA ASP A 436 -14.19 -29.95 -12.60
C ASP A 436 -12.97 -29.42 -13.40
N TYR A 437 -12.59 -28.14 -13.14
CA TYR A 437 -11.56 -27.43 -13.88
C TYR A 437 -10.15 -27.94 -13.51
N PRO A 438 -9.37 -28.43 -14.48
CA PRO A 438 -8.06 -29.01 -14.20
C PRO A 438 -6.97 -27.93 -14.11
N ILE A 439 -6.20 -27.93 -13.02
CA ILE A 439 -4.99 -27.11 -12.88
C ILE A 439 -3.85 -28.04 -12.51
N ASN A 440 -2.74 -28.00 -13.24
CA ASN A 440 -1.55 -28.79 -12.94
C ASN A 440 -0.76 -28.13 -11.80
N VAL A 441 -0.72 -28.78 -10.66
CA VAL A 441 -0.08 -28.30 -9.42
C VAL A 441 0.79 -29.42 -8.81
N PRO A 442 1.68 -29.11 -7.85
CA PRO A 442 2.43 -30.15 -7.16
C PRO A 442 1.50 -31.23 -6.57
N GLU A 443 1.89 -32.49 -6.76
CA GLU A 443 1.09 -33.65 -6.30
C GLU A 443 0.81 -33.56 -4.79
N GLY A 444 -0.43 -33.81 -4.39
CA GLY A 444 -0.84 -33.80 -2.98
C GLY A 444 -2.34 -33.66 -2.75
N ALA A 445 -2.69 -33.54 -1.49
CA ALA A 445 -4.04 -33.22 -1.03
C ALA A 445 -4.09 -31.76 -0.60
N TYR A 446 -5.15 -31.05 -0.94
CA TYR A 446 -5.31 -29.63 -0.72
C TYR A 446 -6.60 -29.36 0.09
N THR A 447 -6.52 -28.45 1.05
CA THR A 447 -7.66 -27.95 1.82
C THR A 447 -7.85 -26.46 1.60
N VAL A 448 -9.09 -25.99 1.54
CA VAL A 448 -9.40 -24.56 1.38
C VAL A 448 -9.04 -23.82 2.68
N VAL A 449 -8.35 -22.67 2.54
CA VAL A 449 -7.98 -21.76 3.62
C VAL A 449 -8.76 -20.46 3.52
N ILE A 450 -8.92 -19.94 2.31
CA ILE A 450 -9.76 -18.77 2.01
C ILE A 450 -10.57 -19.08 0.77
N ASP A 451 -11.87 -18.81 0.88
CA ASP A 451 -12.82 -18.75 -0.23
C ASP A 451 -13.42 -17.36 -0.25
N THR A 452 -13.19 -16.60 -1.34
CA THR A 452 -13.73 -15.24 -1.46
C THR A 452 -15.24 -15.20 -1.63
N ASP A 453 -15.88 -16.33 -1.96
CA ASP A 453 -17.35 -16.48 -2.04
C ASP A 453 -17.98 -16.95 -0.73
N CYS A 454 -17.20 -17.07 0.34
CA CYS A 454 -17.72 -17.41 1.66
C CYS A 454 -18.80 -16.40 2.10
N LYS A 455 -19.86 -16.88 2.72
CA LYS A 455 -20.97 -16.06 3.23
C LYS A 455 -20.53 -15.00 4.24
N ALA A 456 -19.49 -15.31 5.04
CA ALA A 456 -18.91 -14.35 5.97
C ALA A 456 -18.31 -13.12 5.29
N PHE A 457 -17.95 -13.23 4.01
CA PHE A 457 -17.37 -12.17 3.19
C PHE A 457 -18.38 -11.63 2.15
N GLY A 458 -19.68 -11.78 2.41
CA GLY A 458 -20.74 -11.33 1.53
C GLY A 458 -20.93 -12.17 0.26
N GLY A 459 -20.30 -13.33 0.16
CA GLY A 459 -20.45 -14.27 -0.95
C GLY A 459 -21.70 -15.14 -0.84
N TYR A 460 -21.86 -16.03 -1.80
CA TYR A 460 -23.01 -16.95 -1.90
C TYR A 460 -22.76 -18.31 -1.24
N GLY A 461 -21.49 -18.64 -0.93
CA GLY A 461 -21.09 -19.91 -0.33
C GLY A 461 -21.29 -21.08 -1.29
N LEU A 462 -20.84 -20.91 -2.54
CA LEU A 462 -20.95 -21.94 -3.58
C LEU A 462 -19.87 -23.03 -3.46
N ILE A 463 -18.86 -22.79 -2.65
CA ILE A 463 -17.75 -23.71 -2.38
C ILE A 463 -18.00 -24.43 -1.05
N ASP A 464 -17.77 -25.74 -1.05
CA ASP A 464 -17.70 -26.53 0.19
C ASP A 464 -16.25 -26.55 0.67
N ASP A 465 -15.93 -25.72 1.66
CA ASP A 465 -14.61 -25.54 2.24
C ASP A 465 -14.16 -26.72 3.12
N SER A 466 -15.08 -27.65 3.44
CA SER A 466 -14.78 -28.87 4.18
C SER A 466 -14.15 -29.97 3.31
N LEU A 467 -14.19 -29.83 1.98
CA LEU A 467 -13.67 -30.82 1.06
C LEU A 467 -12.14 -30.83 1.02
N ILE A 468 -11.59 -32.05 0.88
CA ILE A 468 -10.18 -32.25 0.57
C ILE A 468 -10.06 -32.56 -0.93
N TYR A 469 -9.35 -31.69 -1.64
CA TYR A 469 -9.10 -31.87 -3.07
C TYR A 469 -7.79 -32.61 -3.26
N ALA A 470 -7.83 -33.77 -3.87
CA ALA A 470 -6.62 -34.57 -4.18
C ALA A 470 -6.27 -34.45 -5.66
N THR A 471 -4.99 -34.31 -5.95
CA THR A 471 -4.51 -34.39 -7.33
C THR A 471 -4.71 -35.80 -7.87
N GLN A 472 -4.92 -35.92 -9.18
CA GLN A 472 -4.82 -37.18 -9.88
C GLN A 472 -3.35 -37.61 -9.93
N PRO A 473 -3.02 -38.92 -10.12
CA PRO A 473 -1.66 -39.34 -10.23
C PRO A 473 -0.91 -38.60 -11.34
N ALA A 474 0.32 -38.18 -11.06
CA ALA A 474 1.17 -37.51 -12.04
C ALA A 474 1.57 -38.46 -13.17
N GLU A 475 1.57 -37.97 -14.42
CA GLU A 475 2.02 -38.76 -15.57
C GLU A 475 3.55 -39.04 -15.55
N LYS A 476 4.32 -38.15 -14.90
CA LYS A 476 5.77 -38.28 -14.77
C LYS A 476 6.21 -38.06 -13.33
N ALA A 477 7.15 -38.87 -12.88
CA ALA A 477 7.73 -38.68 -11.55
C ALA A 477 8.53 -37.37 -11.47
N GLY A 478 8.33 -36.61 -10.40
CA GLY A 478 9.13 -35.43 -10.10
C GLY A 478 10.37 -35.75 -9.27
N THR A 479 11.16 -34.71 -8.99
CA THR A 479 12.31 -34.75 -8.08
C THR A 479 12.05 -33.84 -6.88
N ALA A 480 12.89 -33.93 -5.84
CA ALA A 480 12.77 -33.04 -4.70
C ALA A 480 12.92 -31.54 -5.06
N ALA A 481 13.71 -31.25 -6.11
CA ALA A 481 13.91 -29.88 -6.62
C ALA A 481 12.83 -29.45 -7.64
N CYS A 482 12.12 -30.41 -8.26
CA CYS A 482 11.05 -30.16 -9.22
C CYS A 482 9.94 -31.21 -8.97
N PRO A 483 8.96 -30.91 -8.12
CA PRO A 483 7.91 -31.86 -7.80
C PRO A 483 7.09 -32.21 -9.04
N ALA A 484 6.55 -33.43 -9.08
CA ALA A 484 5.64 -33.82 -10.14
C ALA A 484 4.40 -32.92 -10.12
N LEU A 485 4.04 -32.37 -11.27
CA LEU A 485 2.78 -31.67 -11.45
C LEU A 485 1.69 -32.67 -11.83
N ALA A 486 0.53 -32.53 -11.20
CA ALA A 486 -0.60 -33.43 -11.39
C ALA A 486 -1.91 -32.62 -11.45
N PRO A 487 -2.91 -33.05 -12.23
CA PRO A 487 -4.17 -32.33 -12.31
C PRO A 487 -4.91 -32.30 -10.98
N LEU A 488 -5.15 -31.11 -10.44
CA LEU A 488 -6.10 -30.83 -9.38
C LEU A 488 -7.39 -30.33 -10.01
N ARG A 489 -8.53 -30.95 -9.67
CA ARG A 489 -9.81 -30.56 -10.26
C ARG A 489 -10.64 -29.79 -9.26
N LEU A 490 -11.05 -28.58 -9.64
CA LEU A 490 -11.74 -27.62 -8.78
C LEU A 490 -13.06 -27.17 -9.40
N TYR A 491 -14.01 -26.81 -8.54
CA TYR A 491 -15.12 -25.94 -8.94
C TYR A 491 -14.68 -24.50 -8.70
N LEU A 492 -14.75 -23.68 -9.74
CA LEU A 492 -14.34 -22.27 -9.72
C LEU A 492 -15.53 -21.39 -10.10
N PRO A 493 -16.30 -20.88 -9.14
CA PRO A 493 -17.37 -19.92 -9.44
C PRO A 493 -16.86 -18.67 -10.14
N ALA A 494 -17.74 -18.00 -10.90
CA ALA A 494 -17.39 -16.73 -11.53
C ALA A 494 -17.01 -15.67 -10.51
N ARG A 495 -15.99 -14.83 -10.81
CA ARG A 495 -15.46 -13.77 -9.94
C ARG A 495 -15.13 -14.27 -8.52
N THR A 496 -14.44 -15.40 -8.43
CA THR A 496 -14.00 -15.95 -7.14
C THR A 496 -12.52 -16.29 -7.13
N ALA A 497 -11.96 -16.34 -5.95
CA ALA A 497 -10.64 -16.88 -5.72
C ALA A 497 -10.62 -17.86 -4.54
N LEU A 498 -9.74 -18.86 -4.64
CA LEU A 498 -9.48 -19.83 -3.60
C LEU A 498 -8.02 -19.77 -3.19
N VAL A 499 -7.77 -19.81 -1.90
CA VAL A 499 -6.45 -20.11 -1.33
C VAL A 499 -6.54 -21.53 -0.75
N LEU A 500 -5.70 -22.41 -1.26
CA LEU A 500 -5.64 -23.80 -0.79
C LEU A 500 -4.27 -24.07 -0.18
N LYS A 501 -4.24 -24.87 0.88
CA LYS A 501 -3.01 -25.36 1.50
C LYS A 501 -2.79 -26.81 1.13
N ARG A 502 -1.59 -27.13 0.60
CA ARG A 502 -1.16 -28.49 0.38
C ARG A 502 -0.86 -29.16 1.71
N ASN A 503 -1.50 -30.29 1.99
CA ASN A 503 -1.22 -31.12 3.14
C ASN A 503 0.06 -31.93 2.86
N THR A 504 1.18 -31.47 3.40
CA THR A 504 2.42 -32.25 3.39
C THR A 504 2.29 -33.30 4.50
N ASN A 505 2.14 -34.57 4.11
CA ASN A 505 2.29 -35.66 5.08
C ASN A 505 3.72 -35.59 5.63
N ASN A 506 3.88 -35.27 6.93
CA ASN A 506 5.12 -35.48 7.66
C ASN A 506 5.41 -36.96 7.79
#